data_a7230362f2a1a6235ac369b082880b16
#
_entry.id   a7230362f2a1a6235ac369b082880b16
#
_cell.length_a   1.000
_cell.length_b   1.000
_cell.length_c   1.000
_cell.angle_alpha   90.00
_cell.angle_beta   90.00
_cell.angle_gamma   90.00
#
_symmetry.space_group_name_H-M   'P 1'
#
loop_
_entity.id
_entity.type
_entity.pdbx_description
1 polymer ?
#
loop_
_entity_poly.entity_id
_entity_poly.type
_entity_poly.pdbx_seq_one_letter_code
_entity_poly.pdbx_strand_id
1 'polypeptide(L)' 'MLFNAKQSQQTPDPLLPLPEVLALISVSKSTWFAGVATGKFPPPIKCGRRSFWPQSEIAEFIESLKRAGVSHELK' A
#
# COMPACT_ATOMS: atom_id res chain seq x y z
N MET A 1 -0.49 -12.02 26.57
CA MET A 1 -0.56 -11.78 26.23
C MET A 1 -0.70 -10.88 25.95
N LEU A 2 -0.48 -10.61 25.87
CA LEU A 2 -0.43 -9.92 25.62
C LEU A 2 -0.56 -9.19 24.67
N PHE A 3 -0.09 -9.29 24.31
CA PHE A 3 -0.10 -8.41 23.38
C PHE A 3 -1.11 -8.68 22.44
N ASN A 4 -1.23 -9.48 22.27
CA ASN A 4 -2.02 -9.84 21.39
C ASN A 4 -3.38 -9.77 21.56
N ALA A 5 -3.75 -9.87 22.67
CA ALA A 5 -5.09 -9.94 22.87
C ALA A 5 -5.79 -8.79 22.32
N LYS A 6 -5.46 -7.68 22.65
CA LYS A 6 -6.12 -6.65 22.18
C LYS A 6 -5.86 -6.39 20.81
N GLN A 7 -4.75 -6.69 20.35
CA GLN A 7 -4.53 -6.55 19.06
C GLN A 7 -5.33 -7.42 18.27
N SER A 8 -5.67 -8.52 18.76
CA SER A 8 -6.43 -9.42 18.01
C SER A 8 -7.80 -8.95 17.80
N GLN A 9 -8.27 -8.07 18.60
CA GLN A 9 -9.52 -7.59 18.37
C GLN A 9 -9.53 -6.75 17.19
N GLN A 10 -8.44 -6.18 16.84
CA GLN A 10 -8.39 -5.43 15.72
C GLN A 10 -8.01 -6.29 14.63
N THR A 11 -8.58 -6.23 13.52
CA THR A 11 -8.25 -7.06 12.42
C THR A 11 -6.83 -6.88 12.09
N PRO A 12 -6.08 -7.92 11.90
CA PRO A 12 -4.71 -7.78 11.52
C PRO A 12 -4.64 -7.06 10.20
N ASP A 13 -3.55 -6.35 9.99
CA ASP A 13 -3.36 -5.59 8.80
C ASP A 13 -2.86 -6.54 7.73
N PRO A 14 -3.64 -6.93 6.77
CA PRO A 14 -3.18 -7.88 5.79
C PRO A 14 -2.10 -7.29 4.93
N LEU A 15 -1.23 -8.13 4.43
CA LEU A 15 -0.18 -7.71 3.54
C LEU A 15 -0.61 -8.03 2.13
N LEU A 16 -0.56 -7.05 1.26
CA LEU A 16 -1.01 -7.21 -0.10
C LEU A 16 0.16 -7.44 -1.02
N PRO A 17 0.10 -8.45 -1.87
CA PRO A 17 1.17 -8.66 -2.84
C PRO A 17 1.06 -7.63 -3.96
N LEU A 18 2.12 -7.50 -4.72
CA LEU A 18 2.18 -6.49 -5.76
C LEU A 18 1.00 -6.51 -6.72
N PRO A 19 0.57 -7.66 -7.23
CA PRO A 19 -0.54 -7.61 -8.18
C PRO A 19 -1.81 -6.99 -7.59
N GLU A 20 -2.04 -7.20 -6.31
CA GLU A 20 -3.22 -6.64 -5.70
C GLU A 20 -3.08 -5.15 -5.51
N VAL A 21 -1.89 -4.70 -5.17
CA VAL A 21 -1.66 -3.27 -5.02
C VAL A 21 -1.85 -2.58 -6.36
N LEU A 22 -1.32 -3.16 -7.42
CA LEU A 22 -1.45 -2.55 -8.73
C LEU A 22 -2.91 -2.50 -9.17
N ALA A 23 -3.68 -3.51 -8.81
CA ALA A 23 -5.09 -3.50 -9.16
C ALA A 23 -5.83 -2.41 -8.42
N LEU A 24 -5.49 -2.19 -7.17
CA LEU A 24 -6.17 -1.17 -6.38
C LEU A 24 -5.82 0.23 -6.85
N ILE A 25 -4.59 0.46 -7.22
CA ILE A 25 -4.15 1.77 -7.62
C ILE A 25 -4.30 1.99 -9.11
N SER A 26 -4.32 0.93 -9.87
CA SER A 26 -4.50 0.99 -11.31
C SER A 26 -3.32 1.64 -12.03
N VAL A 27 -2.14 1.27 -11.66
CA VAL A 27 -0.95 1.77 -12.36
C VAL A 27 -0.15 0.59 -12.82
N SER A 28 0.77 0.83 -13.73
CA SER A 28 1.61 -0.23 -14.21
C SER A 28 2.69 -0.56 -13.21
N LYS A 29 3.30 -1.71 -13.36
CA LYS A 29 4.35 -2.13 -12.48
C LYS A 29 5.52 -1.16 -12.54
N SER A 30 5.89 -0.72 -13.73
CA SER A 30 6.99 0.21 -13.86
C SER A 30 6.71 1.52 -13.17
N THR A 31 5.50 2.02 -13.32
CA THR A 31 5.13 3.26 -12.68
C THR A 31 5.16 3.12 -11.16
N TRP A 32 4.68 1.97 -10.68
CA TRP A 32 4.64 1.75 -9.24
C TRP A 32 6.06 1.73 -8.67
N PHE A 33 6.95 0.97 -9.29
CA PHE A 33 8.30 0.87 -8.75
C PHE A 33 9.07 2.19 -8.90
N ALA A 34 8.81 2.95 -9.94
CA ALA A 34 9.42 4.26 -10.05
C ALA A 34 8.98 5.17 -8.91
N GLY A 35 7.71 5.08 -8.54
CA GLY A 35 7.20 5.88 -7.44
C GLY A 35 7.76 5.43 -6.10
N VAL A 36 7.94 4.12 -5.92
CA VAL A 36 8.53 3.62 -4.69
C VAL A 36 9.98 4.11 -4.59
N ALA A 37 10.71 4.07 -5.68
CA ALA A 37 12.10 4.48 -5.66
C ALA A 37 12.28 5.96 -5.36
N THR A 38 11.33 6.77 -5.78
CA THR A 38 11.44 8.20 -5.54
C THR A 38 10.77 8.65 -4.26
N GLY A 39 10.18 7.72 -3.53
CA GLY A 39 9.52 8.06 -2.29
C GLY A 39 8.11 8.55 -2.43
N LYS A 40 7.55 8.55 -3.62
CA LYS A 40 6.19 8.98 -3.79
C LYS A 40 5.18 7.95 -3.34
N PHE A 41 5.55 6.70 -3.41
CA PHE A 41 4.66 5.61 -3.02
C PHE A 41 5.25 4.89 -1.82
N PRO A 42 4.42 4.22 -1.03
CA PRO A 42 4.93 3.60 0.19
C PRO A 42 5.92 2.48 -0.11
N PRO A 43 6.92 2.31 0.74
CA PRO A 43 7.92 1.27 0.51
C PRO A 43 7.36 -0.09 0.87
N PRO A 44 7.87 -1.13 0.26
CA PRO A 44 7.38 -2.48 0.55
C PRO A 44 8.00 -3.07 1.80
N ILE A 45 7.33 -4.09 2.31
CA ILE A 45 7.87 -4.92 3.34
C ILE A 45 8.38 -6.15 2.62
N LYS A 46 9.65 -6.46 2.79
CA LYS A 46 10.22 -7.60 2.11
C LYS A 46 10.03 -8.86 2.93
N CYS A 47 9.61 -9.90 2.28
CA CYS A 47 9.45 -11.17 2.93
C CYS A 47 10.08 -12.18 2.00
N GLY A 48 11.32 -12.53 2.25
CA GLY A 48 12.07 -13.35 1.35
C GLY A 48 12.30 -12.60 0.07
N ARG A 49 11.87 -13.17 -1.04
CA ARG A 49 12.04 -12.51 -2.30
C ARG A 49 10.82 -11.74 -2.71
N ARG A 50 9.79 -11.75 -1.90
CA ARG A 50 8.54 -11.12 -2.28
C ARG A 50 8.38 -9.81 -1.56
N SER A 51 7.63 -8.92 -2.17
CA SER A 51 7.34 -7.64 -1.58
C SER A 51 5.87 -7.55 -1.28
N PHE A 52 5.54 -6.99 -0.14
CA PHE A 52 4.16 -6.83 0.26
C PHE A 52 3.96 -5.43 0.81
N TRP A 53 2.73 -4.99 0.83
CA TRP A 53 2.40 -3.69 1.38
C TRP A 53 1.25 -3.86 2.37
N PRO A 54 1.32 -3.28 3.55
CA PRO A 54 0.21 -3.38 4.48
C PRO A 54 -1.02 -2.70 3.90
N GLN A 55 -2.15 -3.35 4.05
CA GLN A 55 -3.36 -2.82 3.47
C GLN A 55 -3.67 -1.44 4.03
N SER A 56 -3.41 -1.20 5.30
CA SER A 56 -3.70 0.09 5.88
C SER A 56 -2.88 1.19 5.25
N GLU A 57 -1.63 0.90 4.91
CA GLU A 57 -0.81 1.91 4.29
C GLU A 57 -1.28 2.21 2.87
N ILE A 58 -1.72 1.20 2.16
CA ILE A 58 -2.24 1.42 0.82
C ILE A 58 -3.55 2.21 0.90
N ALA A 59 -4.38 1.90 1.89
CA ALA A 59 -5.63 2.63 2.05
C ALA A 59 -5.36 4.09 2.37
N GLU A 60 -4.39 4.37 3.22
CA GLU A 60 -4.06 5.72 3.55
C GLU A 60 -3.48 6.45 2.36
N PHE A 61 -2.69 5.75 1.56
CA PHE A 61 -2.13 6.35 0.38
C PHE A 61 -3.24 6.73 -0.60
N ILE A 62 -4.21 5.86 -0.79
CA ILE A 62 -5.33 6.15 -1.67
C ILE A 62 -6.11 7.35 -1.14
N GLU A 63 -6.33 7.40 0.17
CA GLU A 63 -7.03 8.53 0.73
C GLU A 63 -6.28 9.83 0.53
N SER A 64 -4.97 9.78 0.61
CA SER A 64 -4.21 10.98 0.42
C SER A 64 -4.28 11.44 -1.04
N LEU A 65 -4.35 10.52 -1.98
CA LEU A 65 -4.50 10.88 -3.36
C LEU A 65 -5.85 11.56 -3.58
N LYS A 66 -6.89 11.06 -2.96
CA LYS A 66 -8.19 11.65 -3.10
C LYS A 66 -8.20 13.05 -2.50
N ARG A 67 -7.58 13.20 -1.34
CA ARG A 67 -7.59 14.46 -0.67
C ARG A 67 -6.82 15.50 -1.44
N ALA A 68 -5.79 15.09 -2.10
CA ALA A 68 -5.00 16.00 -2.87
C ALA A 68 -5.68 16.38 -4.18
N GLY A 69 -6.75 15.70 -4.52
CA GLY A 69 -7.44 15.99 -5.75
C GLY A 69 -6.67 15.63 -6.96
N VAL A 70 -5.77 14.70 -6.81
CA VAL A 70 -4.91 14.36 -7.89
C VAL A 70 -5.57 13.62 -8.97
N SER A 71 -6.63 12.96 -8.64
CA SER A 71 -7.23 12.08 -9.60
C SER A 71 -7.56 12.77 -10.89
N HIS A 72 -7.99 13.98 -10.85
CA HIS A 72 -8.37 14.59 -12.08
C HIS A 72 -7.18 15.08 -12.84
N GLU A 73 -6.03 15.11 -12.23
CA GLU A 73 -4.90 15.49 -12.92
C GLU A 73 -4.26 14.40 -13.60
N LEU A 74 -4.60 13.25 -13.26
CA LEU A 74 -4.02 12.13 -13.87
C LEU A 74 -4.41 11.99 -15.27
N LYS A 75 -5.29 12.62 -15.64
CA LYS A 75 -5.70 12.50 -16.84
C LYS A 75 -5.08 13.06 -17.70
#